data_526bd2eecc6927b23c74a2de1a941c4a
#
_entry.id   526bd2eecc6927b23c74a2de1a941c4a
#
_cell.length_a   1.000
_cell.length_b   1.000
_cell.length_c   1.000
_cell.angle_alpha   90.00
_cell.angle_beta   90.00
_cell.angle_gamma   90.00
#
_symmetry.space_group_name_H-M   'P 1'
#
loop_
_entity.id
_entity.type
_entity.pdbx_description
1 polymer ?
#
loop_
_entity_poly.entity_id
_entity_poly.type
_entity_poly.pdbx_seq_one_letter_code
_entity_poly.pdbx_strand_id
1 'polypeptide(L)'
;MKKKPEEKIDEDWMSTYGDMVTLLLCFFVMMLSVSKPDVAKYEQISAGLSEGLGKKIIQRPIEMLMTELNDDIQSLDLEKKVAIGSDTQGIVLEFGGDMLFNRGSADIIPEALPALKRMAATLQSDRYKNFVFSIEGHTSDEKLSSEKYPSNWELSSARASAVARFLEERGIARVRMRATGMNDVSPKYPNLDPFGDPIPENRIRNRRVVIHIEPSFM
;
A
#
# COMPACT_ATOMS: atom_id res chain seq x y z
N MET A 1 8.41 -10.17 81.10
CA MET A 1 7.69 -10.55 79.86
C MET A 1 8.61 -10.19 78.67
N LYS A 2 9.20 -11.21 78.05
CA LYS A 2 10.04 -11.00 76.82
C LYS A 2 9.13 -10.86 75.61
N LYS A 3 9.17 -9.73 74.91
CA LYS A 3 8.51 -9.51 73.62
C LYS A 3 9.07 -10.52 72.58
N LYS A 4 8.19 -11.30 71.99
CA LYS A 4 8.50 -12.18 70.86
C LYS A 4 8.96 -11.32 69.67
N PRO A 5 10.03 -11.67 68.96
CA PRO A 5 10.39 -10.92 67.75
C PRO A 5 9.34 -11.11 66.71
N GLU A 6 8.83 -10.02 66.13
CA GLU A 6 7.98 -10.04 64.96
C GLU A 6 8.81 -10.62 63.79
N GLU A 7 8.33 -11.75 63.26
CA GLU A 7 8.82 -12.28 62.00
C GLU A 7 8.57 -11.22 60.90
N LYS A 8 9.62 -10.57 60.44
CA LYS A 8 9.54 -9.82 59.18
C LYS A 8 9.26 -10.84 58.09
N ILE A 9 8.03 -10.81 57.57
CA ILE A 9 7.71 -11.50 56.34
C ILE A 9 8.59 -10.91 55.26
N ASP A 10 9.44 -11.74 54.66
CA ASP A 10 10.35 -11.37 53.58
C ASP A 10 9.50 -10.89 52.40
N GLU A 11 9.33 -9.57 52.23
CA GLU A 11 8.61 -8.95 51.13
C GLU A 11 9.48 -8.83 49.84
N ASP A 12 10.71 -9.35 49.89
CA ASP A 12 11.67 -9.28 48.81
C ASP A 12 11.19 -10.00 47.54
N TRP A 13 10.40 -11.08 47.69
CA TRP A 13 9.83 -11.77 46.53
C TRP A 13 8.80 -10.92 45.77
N MET A 14 8.07 -10.04 46.45
CA MET A 14 7.10 -9.14 45.83
C MET A 14 7.76 -8.07 44.98
N SER A 15 8.94 -7.59 45.43
CA SER A 15 9.76 -6.66 44.66
C SER A 15 10.31 -7.31 43.37
N THR A 16 10.85 -8.52 43.46
CA THR A 16 11.34 -9.27 42.29
C THR A 16 10.21 -9.68 41.36
N TYR A 17 9.05 -10.03 41.86
CA TYR A 17 7.85 -10.31 41.08
C TYR A 17 7.39 -9.05 40.34
N GLY A 18 7.31 -7.90 41.03
CA GLY A 18 6.97 -6.61 40.43
C GLY A 18 7.91 -6.20 39.31
N ASP A 19 9.23 -6.37 39.50
CA ASP A 19 10.23 -6.08 38.47
C ASP A 19 10.05 -6.99 37.23
N MET A 20 9.87 -8.29 37.45
CA MET A 20 9.63 -9.23 36.35
C MET A 20 8.36 -8.90 35.56
N VAL A 21 7.27 -8.53 36.24
CA VAL A 21 6.01 -8.15 35.56
C VAL A 21 6.15 -6.83 34.81
N THR A 22 6.86 -5.85 35.35
CA THR A 22 7.09 -4.58 34.66
C THR A 22 7.98 -4.75 33.44
N LEU A 23 9.04 -5.57 33.51
CA LEU A 23 9.86 -5.92 32.35
C LEU A 23 9.05 -6.64 31.27
N LEU A 24 8.19 -7.59 31.66
CA LEU A 24 7.30 -8.29 30.76
C LEU A 24 6.31 -7.33 30.10
N LEU A 25 5.74 -6.40 30.87
CA LEU A 25 4.85 -5.36 30.34
C LEU A 25 5.58 -4.46 29.35
N CYS A 26 6.78 -3.99 29.68
CA CYS A 26 7.60 -3.20 28.76
C CYS A 26 7.90 -3.95 27.46
N PHE A 27 8.22 -5.25 27.55
CA PHE A 27 8.45 -6.09 26.39
C PHE A 27 7.20 -6.17 25.49
N PHE A 28 6.01 -6.40 26.05
CA PHE A 28 4.77 -6.44 25.27
C PHE A 28 4.41 -5.09 24.67
N VAL A 29 4.62 -3.99 25.39
CA VAL A 29 4.40 -2.64 24.85
C VAL A 29 5.36 -2.35 23.69
N MET A 30 6.63 -2.72 23.80
CA MET A 30 7.59 -2.61 22.68
C MET A 30 7.17 -3.48 21.50
N MET A 31 6.75 -4.72 21.74
CA MET A 31 6.28 -5.63 20.68
C MET A 31 5.06 -5.06 19.94
N LEU A 32 4.09 -4.51 20.68
CA LEU A 32 2.92 -3.85 20.09
C LEU A 32 3.29 -2.60 19.29
N SER A 33 4.27 -1.81 19.77
CA SER A 33 4.73 -0.60 19.09
C SER A 33 5.40 -0.88 17.72
N VAL A 34 6.05 -2.04 17.58
CA VAL A 34 6.70 -2.46 16.33
C VAL A 34 5.73 -3.22 15.40
N SER A 35 4.65 -3.77 15.97
CA SER A 35 3.66 -4.54 15.21
C SER A 35 2.80 -3.61 14.34
N LYS A 36 2.87 -3.78 13.03
CA LYS A 36 1.93 -3.14 12.10
C LYS A 36 0.74 -4.09 11.91
N PRO A 37 -0.48 -3.70 12.30
CA PRO A 37 -1.65 -4.53 12.07
C PRO A 37 -1.91 -4.68 10.57
N ASP A 38 -2.08 -5.92 10.12
CA ASP A 38 -2.47 -6.25 8.75
C ASP A 38 -3.99 -6.06 8.63
N VAL A 39 -4.40 -5.02 7.92
CA VAL A 39 -5.81 -4.61 7.81
C VAL A 39 -6.66 -5.70 7.12
N ALA A 40 -6.11 -6.38 6.12
CA ALA A 40 -6.82 -7.45 5.42
C ALA A 40 -7.08 -8.65 6.34
N LYS A 41 -6.09 -9.04 7.14
CA LYS A 41 -6.27 -10.10 8.16
C LYS A 41 -7.24 -9.70 9.25
N TYR A 42 -7.24 -8.43 9.66
CA TYR A 42 -8.20 -7.93 10.65
C TYR A 42 -9.65 -8.03 10.13
N GLU A 43 -9.89 -7.68 8.85
CA GLU A 43 -11.21 -7.86 8.22
C GLU A 43 -11.63 -9.34 8.19
N GLN A 44 -10.73 -10.26 7.84
CA GLN A 44 -11.03 -11.69 7.81
C GLN A 44 -11.38 -12.24 9.20
N ILE A 45 -10.61 -11.87 10.23
CA ILE A 45 -10.86 -12.34 11.61
C ILE A 45 -12.19 -11.78 12.13
N SER A 46 -12.45 -10.49 11.96
CA SER A 46 -13.67 -9.85 12.44
C SER A 46 -14.92 -10.37 11.73
N ALA A 47 -14.83 -10.70 10.44
CA ALA A 47 -15.92 -11.32 9.69
C ALA A 47 -16.20 -12.76 10.16
N GLY A 48 -15.16 -13.59 10.32
CA GLY A 48 -15.30 -14.94 10.84
C GLY A 48 -15.92 -14.99 12.25
N LEU A 49 -15.54 -14.04 13.12
CA LEU A 49 -16.11 -13.90 14.45
C LEU A 49 -17.59 -13.48 14.41
N SER A 50 -17.96 -12.58 13.49
CA SER A 50 -19.34 -12.12 13.31
C SER A 50 -20.26 -13.20 12.79
N GLU A 51 -19.76 -14.02 11.86
CA GLU A 51 -20.47 -15.16 11.31
C GLU A 51 -20.73 -16.22 12.39
N GLY A 52 -19.72 -16.51 13.24
CA GLY A 52 -19.84 -17.42 14.37
C GLY A 52 -20.80 -16.94 15.48
N LEU A 53 -21.02 -15.62 15.60
CA LEU A 53 -21.92 -15.00 16.58
C LEU A 53 -23.32 -14.72 16.02
N GLY A 54 -23.66 -15.14 14.80
CA GLY A 54 -24.97 -14.92 14.16
C GLY A 54 -25.29 -13.44 13.90
N LYS A 55 -24.27 -12.55 13.91
CA LYS A 55 -24.45 -11.14 13.58
C LYS A 55 -24.36 -10.94 12.06
N LYS A 56 -25.12 -9.95 11.56
CA LYS A 56 -25.16 -9.53 10.17
C LYS A 56 -23.75 -9.45 9.57
N ILE A 57 -23.58 -10.04 8.38
CA ILE A 57 -22.34 -10.06 7.59
C ILE A 57 -21.67 -8.68 7.64
N ILE A 58 -20.49 -8.59 8.24
CA ILE A 58 -19.66 -7.40 8.12
C ILE A 58 -19.21 -7.34 6.67
N GLN A 59 -19.54 -6.24 6.00
CA GLN A 59 -19.04 -6.01 4.64
C GLN A 59 -17.51 -6.03 4.69
N ARG A 60 -16.90 -6.76 3.78
CA ARG A 60 -15.44 -6.84 3.59
C ARG A 60 -15.04 -5.93 2.42
N PRO A 61 -14.96 -4.62 2.64
CA PRO A 61 -14.81 -3.68 1.54
C PRO A 61 -13.51 -3.87 0.76
N ILE A 62 -12.44 -4.34 1.41
CA ILE A 62 -11.16 -4.63 0.73
C ILE A 62 -11.30 -5.84 -0.20
N GLU A 63 -11.86 -6.96 0.27
CA GLU A 63 -12.05 -8.15 -0.55
C GLU A 63 -13.00 -7.88 -1.72
N MET A 64 -14.09 -7.15 -1.48
CA MET A 64 -15.04 -6.77 -2.51
C MET A 64 -14.40 -5.88 -3.58
N LEU A 65 -13.66 -4.85 -3.15
CA LEU A 65 -12.96 -3.96 -4.08
C LEU A 65 -11.91 -4.71 -4.89
N MET A 66 -11.16 -5.61 -4.25
CA MET A 66 -10.16 -6.44 -4.93
C MET A 66 -10.80 -7.32 -6.00
N THR A 67 -11.97 -7.91 -5.70
CA THR A 67 -12.71 -8.72 -6.67
C THR A 67 -13.25 -7.86 -7.84
N GLU A 68 -13.90 -6.72 -7.55
CA GLU A 68 -14.40 -5.81 -8.59
C GLU A 68 -13.29 -5.29 -9.51
N LEU A 69 -12.12 -4.91 -8.93
CA LEU A 69 -10.96 -4.47 -9.72
C LEU A 69 -10.35 -5.61 -10.55
N ASN A 70 -10.32 -6.82 -10.01
CA ASN A 70 -9.83 -7.98 -10.76
C ASN A 70 -10.75 -8.31 -11.95
N ASP A 71 -12.07 -8.28 -11.74
CA ASP A 71 -13.06 -8.46 -12.79
C ASP A 71 -12.93 -7.38 -13.88
N ASP A 72 -12.66 -6.13 -13.48
CA ASP A 72 -12.42 -5.03 -14.40
C ASP A 72 -11.16 -5.27 -15.26
N ILE A 73 -10.06 -5.75 -14.65
CA ILE A 73 -8.81 -6.09 -15.34
C ILE A 73 -9.03 -7.24 -16.32
N GLN A 74 -9.74 -8.30 -15.92
CA GLN A 74 -10.05 -9.45 -16.78
C GLN A 74 -10.95 -9.06 -17.95
N SER A 75 -11.98 -8.27 -17.71
CA SER A 75 -12.93 -7.84 -18.76
C SER A 75 -12.27 -7.02 -19.88
N LEU A 76 -11.08 -6.48 -19.63
CA LEU A 76 -10.30 -5.68 -20.58
C LEU A 76 -9.05 -6.40 -21.12
N ASP A 77 -8.86 -7.69 -20.80
CA ASP A 77 -7.67 -8.48 -21.17
C ASP A 77 -6.35 -7.83 -20.74
N LEU A 78 -6.33 -7.24 -19.53
CA LEU A 78 -5.19 -6.45 -19.04
C LEU A 78 -4.31 -7.19 -18.01
N GLU A 79 -4.53 -8.47 -17.73
CA GLU A 79 -3.83 -9.25 -16.69
C GLU A 79 -2.31 -9.27 -16.89
N LYS A 80 -1.84 -9.14 -18.13
CA LYS A 80 -0.40 -9.05 -18.44
C LYS A 80 0.22 -7.68 -18.22
N LYS A 81 -0.61 -6.63 -18.10
CA LYS A 81 -0.18 -5.22 -18.06
C LYS A 81 -0.47 -4.57 -16.70
N VAL A 82 -1.46 -5.10 -15.96
CA VAL A 82 -1.88 -4.61 -14.66
C VAL A 82 -1.81 -5.77 -13.67
N ALA A 83 -1.04 -5.60 -12.61
CA ALA A 83 -1.00 -6.55 -11.50
C ALA A 83 -1.83 -5.98 -10.34
N ILE A 84 -2.66 -6.85 -9.73
CA ILE A 84 -3.37 -6.56 -8.49
C ILE A 84 -2.83 -7.45 -7.38
N GLY A 85 -2.64 -6.89 -6.22
CA GLY A 85 -2.19 -7.57 -5.02
C GLY A 85 -2.70 -6.89 -3.77
N SER A 86 -2.29 -7.38 -2.62
CA SER A 86 -2.54 -6.75 -1.33
C SER A 86 -1.27 -6.71 -0.50
N ASP A 87 -1.15 -5.69 0.31
CA ASP A 87 -0.12 -5.54 1.33
C ASP A 87 -0.76 -5.39 2.73
N THR A 88 0.04 -5.03 3.73
CA THR A 88 -0.43 -4.82 5.09
C THR A 88 -1.36 -3.61 5.25
N GLN A 89 -1.42 -2.73 4.28
CA GLN A 89 -2.16 -1.46 4.32
C GLN A 89 -3.46 -1.53 3.50
N GLY A 90 -3.49 -2.35 2.45
CA GLY A 90 -4.67 -2.47 1.59
C GLY A 90 -4.40 -3.17 0.27
N ILE A 91 -4.93 -2.61 -0.81
CA ILE A 91 -4.81 -3.14 -2.17
C ILE A 91 -3.70 -2.37 -2.90
N VAL A 92 -2.92 -3.10 -3.68
CA VAL A 92 -1.87 -2.55 -4.54
C VAL A 92 -2.22 -2.84 -5.99
N LEU A 93 -2.38 -1.79 -6.79
CA LEU A 93 -2.51 -1.87 -8.24
C LEU A 93 -1.22 -1.40 -8.89
N GLU A 94 -0.63 -2.23 -9.72
CA GLU A 94 0.60 -1.92 -10.45
C GLU A 94 0.34 -1.91 -11.94
N PHE A 95 0.58 -0.78 -12.57
CA PHE A 95 0.47 -0.56 -14.00
C PHE A 95 1.86 -0.52 -14.62
N GLY A 96 2.13 -1.30 -15.65
CA GLY A 96 3.34 -1.17 -16.43
C GLY A 96 3.46 0.25 -17.02
N GLY A 97 4.63 0.87 -16.92
CA GLY A 97 4.83 2.25 -17.38
C GLY A 97 4.56 2.43 -18.86
N ASP A 98 4.91 1.44 -19.65
CA ASP A 98 4.70 1.46 -21.11
C ASP A 98 3.22 1.28 -21.50
N MET A 99 2.37 0.86 -20.54
CA MET A 99 0.92 0.81 -20.70
C MET A 99 0.26 2.18 -20.54
N LEU A 100 0.78 3.01 -19.64
CA LEU A 100 0.18 4.30 -19.32
C LEU A 100 0.81 5.47 -20.07
N PHE A 101 2.12 5.39 -20.38
CA PHE A 101 2.90 6.51 -20.89
C PHE A 101 3.88 6.09 -21.96
N ASN A 102 4.12 6.98 -22.92
CA ASN A 102 5.26 6.85 -23.82
C ASN A 102 6.59 7.08 -23.08
N ARG A 103 7.69 6.56 -23.63
CA ARG A 103 9.03 6.73 -23.06
C ARG A 103 9.36 8.23 -22.94
N GLY A 104 9.82 8.66 -21.76
CA GLY A 104 10.16 10.05 -21.48
C GLY A 104 8.96 11.01 -21.39
N SER A 105 7.71 10.52 -21.46
CA SER A 105 6.50 11.33 -21.30
C SER A 105 5.74 10.97 -20.02
N ALA A 106 4.96 11.94 -19.55
CA ALA A 106 3.94 11.78 -18.51
C ALA A 106 2.53 12.07 -19.08
N ASP A 107 2.36 12.10 -20.40
CA ASP A 107 1.06 12.23 -21.03
C ASP A 107 0.44 10.82 -21.16
N ILE A 108 -0.77 10.64 -20.61
CA ILE A 108 -1.46 9.34 -20.63
C ILE A 108 -1.83 9.01 -22.08
N ILE A 109 -1.46 7.81 -22.52
CA ILE A 109 -1.76 7.36 -23.88
C ILE A 109 -3.24 6.97 -24.01
N PRO A 110 -3.86 7.14 -25.21
CA PRO A 110 -5.25 6.83 -25.42
C PRO A 110 -5.65 5.37 -25.07
N GLU A 111 -4.73 4.44 -25.31
CA GLU A 111 -4.92 3.01 -25.07
C GLU A 111 -5.07 2.67 -23.57
N ALA A 112 -4.56 3.52 -22.68
CA ALA A 112 -4.68 3.37 -21.23
C ALA A 112 -6.03 3.88 -20.69
N LEU A 113 -6.70 4.75 -21.43
CA LEU A 113 -7.91 5.43 -20.97
C LEU A 113 -9.07 4.47 -20.59
N PRO A 114 -9.34 3.37 -21.30
CA PRO A 114 -10.39 2.43 -20.92
C PRO A 114 -10.15 1.82 -19.52
N ALA A 115 -8.91 1.38 -19.25
CA ALA A 115 -8.51 0.80 -17.95
C ALA A 115 -8.66 1.80 -16.81
N LEU A 116 -8.10 3.00 -17.00
CA LEU A 116 -8.17 4.06 -15.99
C LEU A 116 -9.60 4.55 -15.75
N LYS A 117 -10.45 4.62 -16.79
CA LYS A 117 -11.87 4.98 -16.67
C LYS A 117 -12.64 3.94 -15.85
N ARG A 118 -12.42 2.67 -16.14
CA ARG A 118 -13.09 1.57 -15.45
C ARG A 118 -12.72 1.57 -13.96
N MET A 119 -11.41 1.61 -13.66
CA MET A 119 -10.92 1.72 -12.30
C MET A 119 -11.50 2.95 -11.56
N ALA A 120 -11.51 4.12 -12.20
CA ALA A 120 -12.05 5.33 -11.59
C ALA A 120 -13.54 5.19 -11.26
N ALA A 121 -14.33 4.54 -12.14
CA ALA A 121 -15.74 4.30 -11.90
C ALA A 121 -15.98 3.38 -10.69
N THR A 122 -15.19 2.31 -10.56
CA THR A 122 -15.24 1.41 -9.40
C THR A 122 -14.87 2.16 -8.12
N LEU A 123 -13.79 2.93 -8.12
CA LEU A 123 -13.31 3.69 -6.95
C LEU A 123 -14.20 4.88 -6.55
N GLN A 124 -15.04 5.38 -7.46
CA GLN A 124 -16.00 6.45 -7.21
C GLN A 124 -17.24 5.96 -6.47
N SER A 125 -17.50 4.66 -6.42
CA SER A 125 -18.65 4.09 -5.72
C SER A 125 -18.69 4.54 -4.25
N ASP A 126 -19.91 4.84 -3.76
CA ASP A 126 -20.14 5.25 -2.36
C ASP A 126 -19.61 4.25 -1.33
N ARG A 127 -19.49 2.97 -1.69
CA ARG A 127 -18.91 1.91 -0.84
C ARG A 127 -17.46 2.20 -0.50
N TYR A 128 -16.72 2.85 -1.42
CA TYR A 128 -15.28 3.07 -1.32
C TYR A 128 -14.92 4.53 -1.03
N LYS A 129 -15.89 5.35 -0.61
CA LYS A 129 -15.67 6.77 -0.29
C LYS A 129 -14.64 7.02 0.81
N ASN A 130 -14.47 6.05 1.72
CA ASN A 130 -13.53 6.12 2.84
C ASN A 130 -12.15 5.55 2.49
N PHE A 131 -11.87 5.24 1.22
CA PHE A 131 -10.53 4.83 0.80
C PHE A 131 -9.71 6.02 0.34
N VAL A 132 -8.42 5.99 0.63
CA VAL A 132 -7.42 6.95 0.15
C VAL A 132 -6.47 6.26 -0.82
N PHE A 133 -5.86 7.05 -1.72
CA PHE A 133 -5.04 6.56 -2.81
C PHE A 133 -3.66 7.19 -2.75
N SER A 134 -2.62 6.38 -2.62
CA SER A 134 -1.23 6.82 -2.78
C SER A 134 -0.74 6.37 -4.15
N ILE A 135 -0.46 7.32 -5.02
CA ILE A 135 -0.06 7.08 -6.41
C ILE A 135 1.43 7.32 -6.52
N GLU A 136 2.18 6.27 -6.84
CA GLU A 136 3.63 6.31 -6.94
C GLU A 136 4.08 6.12 -8.39
N GLY A 137 4.91 7.05 -8.88
CA GLY A 137 5.57 6.91 -10.17
C GLY A 137 6.99 6.38 -9.99
N HIS A 138 7.33 5.32 -10.70
CA HIS A 138 8.67 4.71 -10.69
C HIS A 138 9.30 4.77 -12.07
N THR A 139 10.63 4.94 -12.11
CA THR A 139 11.44 4.87 -13.32
C THR A 139 12.46 3.74 -13.24
N SER A 140 13.16 3.46 -14.32
CA SER A 140 14.40 2.68 -14.29
C SER A 140 15.59 3.59 -13.98
N ASP A 141 16.77 2.98 -13.83
CA ASP A 141 18.07 3.66 -13.68
C ASP A 141 18.54 4.38 -14.94
N GLU A 142 17.83 4.24 -16.08
CA GLU A 142 18.13 4.97 -17.30
C GLU A 142 17.96 6.47 -17.08
N LYS A 143 19.03 7.23 -17.28
CA LYS A 143 18.97 8.70 -17.21
C LYS A 143 18.23 9.23 -18.43
N LEU A 144 17.01 9.64 -18.24
CA LEU A 144 16.22 10.35 -19.22
C LEU A 144 16.23 11.83 -18.84
N SER A 145 16.89 12.64 -19.65
CA SER A 145 16.88 14.09 -19.51
C SER A 145 16.24 14.71 -20.74
N SER A 146 15.28 15.58 -20.52
CA SER A 146 14.64 16.39 -21.55
C SER A 146 14.42 17.81 -21.02
N GLU A 147 14.12 18.77 -21.90
CA GLU A 147 13.75 20.13 -21.46
C GLU A 147 12.56 20.13 -20.49
N LYS A 148 11.61 19.20 -20.69
CA LYS A 148 10.41 19.08 -19.85
C LYS A 148 10.68 18.37 -18.52
N TYR A 149 11.61 17.41 -18.51
CA TYR A 149 11.94 16.58 -17.33
C TYR A 149 13.46 16.47 -17.20
N PRO A 150 14.08 17.34 -16.38
CA PRO A 150 15.54 17.36 -16.22
C PRO A 150 16.12 16.08 -15.60
N SER A 151 15.33 15.39 -14.77
CA SER A 151 15.73 14.11 -14.18
C SER A 151 14.55 13.13 -14.06
N ASN A 152 14.86 11.91 -13.66
CA ASN A 152 13.86 10.89 -13.38
C ASN A 152 12.94 11.24 -12.20
N TRP A 153 13.36 12.16 -11.30
CA TRP A 153 12.52 12.67 -10.23
C TRP A 153 11.31 13.44 -10.75
N GLU A 154 11.55 14.38 -11.68
CA GLU A 154 10.49 15.18 -12.30
C GLU A 154 9.58 14.29 -13.14
N LEU A 155 10.15 13.36 -13.91
CA LEU A 155 9.37 12.45 -14.74
C LEU A 155 8.47 11.54 -13.92
N SER A 156 8.99 10.92 -12.86
CA SER A 156 8.21 10.03 -11.98
C SER A 156 7.10 10.78 -11.25
N SER A 157 7.40 11.98 -10.72
CA SER A 157 6.42 12.85 -10.06
C SER A 157 5.33 13.33 -11.02
N ALA A 158 5.71 13.69 -12.26
CA ALA A 158 4.77 14.12 -13.29
C ALA A 158 3.82 12.98 -13.71
N ARG A 159 4.31 11.74 -13.80
CA ARG A 159 3.50 10.56 -14.10
C ARG A 159 2.48 10.27 -13.00
N ALA A 160 2.92 10.27 -11.73
CA ALA A 160 2.03 10.11 -10.59
C ALA A 160 0.95 11.21 -10.56
N SER A 161 1.34 12.47 -10.79
CA SER A 161 0.44 13.61 -10.84
C SER A 161 -0.52 13.54 -12.04
N ALA A 162 -0.12 12.99 -13.18
CA ALA A 162 -1.00 12.81 -14.33
C ALA A 162 -2.12 11.83 -14.05
N VAL A 163 -1.83 10.70 -13.36
CA VAL A 163 -2.84 9.74 -12.93
C VAL A 163 -3.76 10.37 -11.88
N ALA A 164 -3.22 11.10 -10.89
CA ALA A 164 -4.02 11.78 -9.88
C ALA A 164 -5.01 12.77 -10.50
N ARG A 165 -4.56 13.61 -11.45
CA ARG A 165 -5.44 14.55 -12.20
C ARG A 165 -6.51 13.80 -12.97
N PHE A 166 -6.16 12.71 -13.62
CA PHE A 166 -7.13 11.90 -14.34
C PHE A 166 -8.24 11.36 -13.41
N LEU A 167 -7.90 10.89 -12.22
CA LEU A 167 -8.84 10.42 -11.21
C LEU A 167 -9.70 11.57 -10.64
N GLU A 168 -9.09 12.75 -10.43
CA GLU A 168 -9.79 13.95 -10.00
C GLU A 168 -10.85 14.40 -11.00
N GLU A 169 -10.50 14.44 -12.29
CA GLU A 169 -11.43 14.77 -13.38
C GLU A 169 -12.62 13.81 -13.46
N ARG A 170 -12.49 12.64 -12.85
CA ARG A 170 -13.54 11.61 -12.74
C ARG A 170 -14.29 11.64 -11.41
N GLY A 171 -14.09 12.69 -10.60
CA GLY A 171 -14.86 12.94 -9.39
C GLY A 171 -14.27 12.34 -8.11
N ILE A 172 -13.05 11.78 -8.14
CA ILE A 172 -12.37 11.38 -6.91
C ILE A 172 -11.83 12.63 -6.21
N ALA A 173 -12.22 12.82 -4.95
CA ALA A 173 -11.86 14.02 -4.19
C ALA A 173 -10.34 14.12 -3.96
N ARG A 174 -9.76 15.31 -4.12
CA ARG A 174 -8.32 15.60 -3.95
C ARG A 174 -7.77 15.14 -2.61
N VAL A 175 -8.55 15.35 -1.53
CA VAL A 175 -8.15 14.99 -0.17
C VAL A 175 -7.90 13.49 0.01
N ARG A 176 -8.40 12.67 -0.91
CA ARG A 176 -8.23 11.22 -0.92
C ARG A 176 -6.98 10.76 -1.70
N MET A 177 -6.24 11.67 -2.32
CA MET A 177 -5.14 11.31 -3.22
C MET A 177 -3.82 11.93 -2.80
N ARG A 178 -2.75 11.16 -2.94
CA ARG A 178 -1.35 11.61 -2.84
C ARG A 178 -0.61 11.14 -4.08
N ALA A 179 0.21 12.00 -4.66
CA ALA A 179 1.06 11.67 -5.80
C ALA A 179 2.52 11.83 -5.40
N THR A 180 3.33 10.78 -5.60
CA THR A 180 4.72 10.73 -5.19
C THR A 180 5.60 10.22 -6.33
N GLY A 181 6.69 10.90 -6.61
CA GLY A 181 7.74 10.41 -7.51
C GLY A 181 8.76 9.62 -6.73
N MET A 182 9.00 8.39 -7.13
CA MET A 182 9.93 7.46 -6.47
C MET A 182 11.25 7.30 -7.24
N ASN A 183 11.38 7.94 -8.42
CA ASN A 183 12.57 7.77 -9.25
C ASN A 183 12.88 6.26 -9.45
N ASP A 184 14.16 5.88 -9.38
CA ASP A 184 14.69 4.51 -9.41
C ASP A 184 15.10 3.98 -8.02
N VAL A 185 14.69 4.65 -6.93
CA VAL A 185 15.11 4.35 -5.55
C VAL A 185 14.60 2.99 -5.07
N SER A 186 13.43 2.57 -5.57
CA SER A 186 12.79 1.32 -5.14
C SER A 186 12.52 0.41 -6.36
N PRO A 187 13.56 -0.16 -6.99
CA PRO A 187 13.38 -1.06 -8.10
C PRO A 187 12.75 -2.37 -7.63
N LYS A 188 11.78 -2.90 -8.38
CA LYS A 188 11.16 -4.21 -8.10
C LYS A 188 12.08 -5.36 -8.53
N TYR A 189 12.86 -5.13 -9.57
CA TYR A 189 13.84 -6.06 -10.12
C TYR A 189 15.19 -5.38 -10.26
N PRO A 190 16.32 -6.10 -10.12
CA PRO A 190 17.64 -5.53 -10.35
C PRO A 190 17.76 -4.92 -11.76
N ASN A 191 18.19 -3.66 -11.86
CA ASN A 191 18.41 -3.00 -13.15
C ASN A 191 19.65 -3.49 -13.86
N LEU A 192 20.61 -4.00 -13.09
CA LEU A 192 21.91 -4.51 -13.56
C LEU A 192 22.08 -5.95 -13.14
N ASP A 193 22.83 -6.72 -13.90
CA ASP A 193 23.25 -8.05 -13.56
C ASP A 193 24.45 -8.02 -12.57
N PRO A 194 24.93 -9.20 -12.06
CA PRO A 194 26.08 -9.24 -11.16
C PRO A 194 27.40 -8.72 -11.75
N PHE A 195 27.48 -8.56 -13.07
CA PHE A 195 28.65 -8.03 -13.77
C PHE A 195 28.55 -6.53 -14.05
N GLY A 196 27.40 -5.91 -13.75
CA GLY A 196 27.12 -4.49 -13.97
C GLY A 196 26.50 -4.19 -15.33
N ASP A 197 26.14 -5.21 -16.11
CA ASP A 197 25.47 -5.04 -17.38
C ASP A 197 23.96 -4.78 -17.20
N PRO A 198 23.36 -3.90 -18.02
CA PRO A 198 21.94 -3.57 -17.90
C PRO A 198 21.04 -4.74 -18.30
N ILE A 199 19.99 -4.97 -17.51
CA ILE A 199 18.93 -5.96 -17.77
C ILE A 199 17.71 -5.22 -18.35
N PRO A 200 17.55 -5.16 -19.70
CA PRO A 200 16.51 -4.36 -20.35
C PRO A 200 15.08 -4.74 -19.90
N GLU A 201 14.80 -6.03 -19.74
CA GLU A 201 13.49 -6.52 -19.31
C GLU A 201 13.11 -6.02 -17.90
N ASN A 202 14.06 -6.01 -16.97
CA ASN A 202 13.85 -5.54 -15.62
C ASN A 202 13.65 -4.02 -15.60
N ARG A 203 14.40 -3.26 -16.43
CA ARG A 203 14.21 -1.83 -16.61
C ARG A 203 12.80 -1.50 -17.09
N ILE A 204 12.25 -2.28 -18.04
CA ILE A 204 10.87 -2.13 -18.50
C ILE A 204 9.89 -2.35 -17.35
N ARG A 205 10.07 -3.41 -16.56
CA ARG A 205 9.22 -3.74 -15.42
C ARG A 205 9.34 -2.73 -14.27
N ASN A 206 10.51 -2.11 -14.08
CA ASN A 206 10.73 -1.09 -13.07
C ASN A 206 10.05 0.23 -13.42
N ARG A 207 9.89 0.55 -14.71
CA ARG A 207 9.04 1.66 -15.15
C ARG A 207 7.58 1.27 -14.94
N ARG A 208 6.99 1.74 -13.85
CA ARG A 208 5.63 1.40 -13.43
C ARG A 208 4.97 2.56 -12.68
N VAL A 209 3.67 2.51 -12.59
CA VAL A 209 2.89 3.31 -11.63
C VAL A 209 2.21 2.37 -10.66
N VAL A 210 2.34 2.64 -9.38
CA VAL A 210 1.72 1.86 -8.31
C VAL A 210 0.67 2.73 -7.65
N ILE A 211 -0.52 2.17 -7.42
CA ILE A 211 -1.59 2.82 -6.67
C ILE A 211 -1.88 1.96 -5.45
N HIS A 212 -1.56 2.46 -4.27
CA HIS A 212 -1.95 1.88 -3.01
C HIS A 212 -3.34 2.41 -2.64
N ILE A 213 -4.25 1.51 -2.33
CA ILE A 213 -5.64 1.80 -1.98
C ILE A 213 -5.85 1.35 -0.55
N GLU A 214 -5.95 2.31 0.35
CA GLU A 214 -5.97 2.08 1.79
C GLU A 214 -7.30 2.57 2.39
N PRO A 215 -7.91 1.83 3.34
CA PRO A 215 -9.06 2.36 4.07
C PRO A 215 -8.61 3.52 4.98
N SER A 216 -9.36 4.63 4.94
CA SER A 216 -9.15 5.76 5.86
C SER A 216 -9.96 5.54 7.13
N PHE A 217 -9.31 5.53 8.27
CA PHE A 217 -9.91 5.42 9.60
C PHE A 217 -10.20 6.79 10.24
N MET A 218 -10.55 7.80 9.40
CA MET A 218 -10.97 9.10 9.91
C MET A 218 -12.42 9.11 10.38
#